data_326df2ab56dcc5b97264a470539602bd
#
_entry.id   326df2ab56dcc5b97264a470539602bd
#
_cell.length_a   1.000
_cell.length_b   1.000
_cell.length_c   1.000
_cell.angle_alpha   90.00
_cell.angle_beta   90.00
_cell.angle_gamma   90.00
#
_symmetry.space_group_name_H-M   'P 1'
#
loop_
_entity.id
_entity.type
_entity.pdbx_description
1 polymer ?
#
loop_
_entity_poly.entity_id
_entity_poly.type
_entity_poly.pdbx_seq_one_letter_code
_entity_poly.pdbx_strand_id
1 'polypeptide(L)'
;IPKISVNTVMLLESGLEGDYNNFRTNKKDQNPDMAVLVYPIETIHELNEEGWPIKPGDLGENFTIKGFPHSHFSPNQQYQIGECLIEISYECDPCRNLSVLPYIGKSKINEFIKTLMQRRGWYARILKKGIVKQNSLIKQIQ
;
A
#
# COMPACT_ATOMS: atom_id res chain seq x y z
N ILE A 1 -1.42 10.98 3.12
CA ILE A 1 -2.70 10.31 3.29
C ILE A 1 -3.80 11.35 3.24
N PRO A 2 -4.82 11.16 2.42
CA PRO A 2 -4.92 10.12 1.41
C PRO A 2 -4.05 10.39 0.19
N LYS A 3 -3.86 9.38 -0.65
CA LYS A 3 -3.17 9.51 -1.93
C LYS A 3 -4.17 9.65 -3.07
N ILE A 4 -3.77 10.35 -4.12
CA ILE A 4 -4.61 10.61 -5.29
C ILE A 4 -4.28 9.58 -6.36
N SER A 5 -5.32 9.01 -7.00
CA SER A 5 -5.16 8.07 -8.10
C SER A 5 -4.55 8.76 -9.33
N VAL A 6 -3.67 8.04 -10.02
CA VAL A 6 -3.11 8.46 -11.30
C VAL A 6 -3.27 7.34 -12.32
N ASN A 7 -3.37 7.70 -13.61
CA ASN A 7 -3.57 6.69 -14.66
C ASN A 7 -2.30 5.96 -15.05
N THR A 8 -1.17 6.64 -14.99
CA THR A 8 0.14 6.10 -15.37
C THR A 8 1.18 6.67 -14.45
N VAL A 9 2.12 5.84 -14.01
CA VAL A 9 3.21 6.29 -13.15
C VAL A 9 4.49 5.52 -13.49
N MET A 10 5.63 6.20 -13.35
CA MET A 10 6.93 5.57 -13.42
C MET A 10 7.31 5.04 -12.04
N LEU A 11 7.65 3.77 -11.97
CA LEU A 11 8.14 3.15 -10.75
C LEU A 11 9.65 3.16 -10.76
N LEU A 12 10.24 3.80 -9.76
CA LEU A 12 11.68 3.93 -9.56
C LEU A 12 12.10 3.08 -8.34
N GLU A 13 13.40 2.83 -8.21
CA GLU A 13 13.90 2.08 -7.05
C GLU A 13 13.51 2.71 -5.71
N SER A 14 13.36 4.03 -5.68
CA SER A 14 12.93 4.79 -4.49
C SER A 14 11.42 4.78 -4.26
N GLY A 15 10.63 4.29 -5.24
CA GLY A 15 9.17 4.33 -5.20
C GLY A 15 8.57 4.95 -6.44
N LEU A 16 7.33 5.42 -6.35
CA LEU A 16 6.63 6.06 -7.47
C LEU A 16 7.19 7.46 -7.70
N GLU A 17 7.42 7.80 -8.97
CA GLU A 17 7.78 9.17 -9.35
C GLU A 17 6.69 10.13 -8.89
N GLY A 18 7.08 11.20 -8.21
CA GLY A 18 6.16 12.21 -7.69
C GLY A 18 5.47 11.87 -6.37
N ASP A 19 5.66 10.66 -5.85
CA ASP A 19 5.12 10.29 -4.55
C ASP A 19 6.07 10.70 -3.43
N TYR A 20 5.50 11.04 -2.28
CA TYR A 20 6.26 11.42 -1.11
C TYR A 20 5.79 10.61 0.10
N ASN A 21 6.71 9.91 0.72
CA ASN A 21 6.47 9.20 1.97
C ASN A 21 7.28 9.89 3.06
N ASN A 22 6.61 10.69 3.88
CA ASN A 22 7.24 11.46 4.95
C ASN A 22 7.99 10.58 5.95
N PHE A 23 7.40 9.46 6.33
CA PHE A 23 8.01 8.54 7.29
C PHE A 23 9.28 7.91 6.70
N ARG A 24 9.21 7.39 5.49
CA ARG A 24 10.35 6.77 4.82
C ARG A 24 11.47 7.78 4.58
N THR A 25 11.11 8.97 4.05
CA THR A 25 12.08 9.98 3.69
C THR A 25 12.77 10.58 4.92
N ASN A 26 12.01 10.89 5.97
CA ASN A 26 12.53 11.62 7.14
C ASN A 26 12.90 10.71 8.32
N LYS A 27 12.28 9.52 8.42
CA LYS A 27 12.46 8.61 9.56
C LYS A 27 13.19 7.33 9.20
N LYS A 28 13.01 6.84 7.98
CA LYS A 28 13.59 5.58 7.52
C LYS A 28 14.68 5.75 6.47
N ASP A 29 15.13 6.99 6.25
CA ASP A 29 16.24 7.32 5.37
C ASP A 29 16.07 6.73 3.96
N GLN A 30 14.85 6.87 3.39
CA GLN A 30 14.48 6.37 2.06
C GLN A 30 14.70 4.86 1.90
N ASN A 31 14.37 4.10 2.95
CA ASN A 31 14.51 2.65 2.96
C ASN A 31 13.89 2.01 1.70
N PRO A 32 14.69 1.33 0.85
CA PRO A 32 14.18 0.72 -0.38
C PRO A 32 13.16 -0.40 -0.13
N ASP A 33 13.18 -1.03 1.04
CA ASP A 33 12.22 -2.06 1.41
C ASP A 33 10.81 -1.50 1.64
N MET A 34 10.69 -0.18 1.75
CA MET A 34 9.41 0.54 1.89
C MET A 34 9.08 1.35 0.64
N ALA A 35 9.64 0.99 -0.52
CA ALA A 35 9.48 1.77 -1.74
C ALA A 35 8.01 1.94 -2.13
N VAL A 36 7.22 0.88 -2.02
CA VAL A 36 5.78 0.92 -2.29
C VAL A 36 5.01 0.17 -1.22
N LEU A 37 3.76 0.59 -1.03
CA LEU A 37 2.79 -0.11 -0.17
C LEU A 37 1.71 -0.69 -1.07
N VAL A 38 1.46 -2.00 -0.92
CA VAL A 38 0.47 -2.76 -1.67
C VAL A 38 -0.72 -3.06 -0.75
N TYR A 39 -1.93 -2.87 -1.25
CA TYR A 39 -3.14 -3.10 -0.46
C TYR A 39 -4.24 -3.77 -1.30
N PRO A 40 -4.81 -4.90 -0.86
CA PRO A 40 -5.87 -5.57 -1.60
C PRO A 40 -7.19 -4.81 -1.55
N ILE A 41 -7.85 -4.66 -2.71
CA ILE A 41 -9.18 -4.06 -2.76
C ILE A 41 -10.20 -4.90 -1.96
N GLU A 42 -9.99 -6.20 -1.90
CA GLU A 42 -10.85 -7.11 -1.14
C GLU A 42 -10.88 -6.73 0.34
N THR A 43 -9.73 -6.32 0.89
CA THR A 43 -9.65 -5.88 2.30
C THR A 43 -10.37 -4.54 2.50
N ILE A 44 -10.31 -3.64 1.53
CA ILE A 44 -11.09 -2.40 1.57
C ILE A 44 -12.59 -2.73 1.63
N HIS A 45 -13.05 -3.67 0.81
CA HIS A 45 -14.45 -4.08 0.80
C HIS A 45 -14.86 -4.70 2.15
N GLU A 46 -14.02 -5.55 2.75
CA GLU A 46 -14.27 -6.09 4.09
C GLU A 46 -14.44 -4.98 5.13
N LEU A 47 -13.54 -4.01 5.11
CA LEU A 47 -13.59 -2.87 6.04
C LEU A 47 -14.82 -2.02 5.82
N ASN A 48 -15.23 -1.84 4.55
CA ASN A 48 -16.48 -1.13 4.24
C ASN A 48 -17.70 -1.85 4.84
N GLU A 49 -17.74 -3.17 4.74
CA GLU A 49 -18.82 -3.97 5.35
C GLU A 49 -18.82 -3.86 6.87
N GLU A 50 -17.66 -3.67 7.47
CA GLU A 50 -17.54 -3.46 8.93
C GLU A 50 -17.90 -2.04 9.36
N GLY A 51 -18.24 -1.15 8.42
CA GLY A 51 -18.68 0.21 8.70
C GLY A 51 -17.63 1.30 8.51
N TRP A 52 -16.43 0.95 8.02
CA TRP A 52 -15.37 1.92 7.76
C TRP A 52 -15.43 2.37 6.31
N PRO A 53 -15.71 3.66 6.02
CA PRO A 53 -15.92 4.14 4.64
C PRO A 53 -14.60 4.44 3.93
N ILE A 54 -13.73 3.45 3.84
CA ILE A 54 -12.40 3.57 3.27
C ILE A 54 -12.48 3.50 1.74
N LYS A 55 -11.72 4.35 1.08
CA LYS A 55 -11.56 4.36 -0.39
C LYS A 55 -10.11 4.07 -0.75
N PRO A 56 -9.85 3.57 -1.97
CA PRO A 56 -8.47 3.43 -2.46
C PRO A 56 -7.68 4.72 -2.28
N GLY A 57 -6.46 4.60 -1.77
CA GLY A 57 -5.58 5.73 -1.47
C GLY A 57 -5.68 6.24 -0.03
N ASP A 58 -6.78 5.99 0.66
CA ASP A 58 -6.99 6.51 2.03
C ASP A 58 -5.94 5.99 3.01
N LEU A 59 -5.49 4.76 2.83
CA LEU A 59 -4.49 4.15 3.72
C LEU A 59 -3.05 4.47 3.30
N GLY A 60 -2.88 5.30 2.29
CA GLY A 60 -1.56 5.71 1.80
C GLY A 60 -0.89 4.69 0.90
N GLU A 61 -1.63 3.70 0.43
CA GLU A 61 -1.08 2.70 -0.47
C GLU A 61 -0.77 3.27 -1.85
N ASN A 62 0.27 2.74 -2.48
CA ASN A 62 0.66 3.07 -3.83
C ASN A 62 -0.10 2.22 -4.84
N PHE A 63 -0.32 0.95 -4.52
CA PHE A 63 -1.05 0.01 -5.36
C PHE A 63 -2.22 -0.55 -4.59
N THR A 64 -3.43 -0.28 -5.09
CA THR A 64 -4.63 -1.03 -4.70
C THR A 64 -4.80 -2.14 -5.73
N ILE A 65 -4.67 -3.39 -5.29
CA ILE A 65 -4.64 -4.54 -6.19
C ILE A 65 -5.88 -5.42 -6.03
N LYS A 66 -6.12 -6.27 -7.01
CA LYS A 66 -7.23 -7.22 -7.01
C LYS A 66 -6.72 -8.63 -7.30
N GLY A 67 -7.27 -9.62 -6.64
CA GLY A 67 -7.01 -11.03 -6.92
C GLY A 67 -6.14 -11.74 -5.90
N PHE A 68 -5.50 -11.03 -4.98
CA PHE A 68 -4.68 -11.61 -3.92
C PHE A 68 -5.12 -11.05 -2.57
N PRO A 69 -5.67 -11.87 -1.67
CA PRO A 69 -6.08 -11.37 -0.35
C PRO A 69 -4.87 -11.02 0.50
N HIS A 70 -5.07 -10.19 1.51
CA HIS A 70 -3.99 -9.73 2.40
C HIS A 70 -3.19 -10.90 2.99
N SER A 71 -3.85 -11.98 3.36
CA SER A 71 -3.22 -13.16 3.97
C SER A 71 -2.37 -13.98 3.00
N HIS A 72 -2.48 -13.74 1.69
CA HIS A 72 -1.69 -14.44 0.69
C HIS A 72 -0.23 -13.97 0.67
N PHE A 73 0.01 -12.71 1.03
CA PHE A 73 1.33 -12.11 0.91
C PHE A 73 2.27 -12.61 2.01
N SER A 74 3.53 -12.76 1.65
CA SER A 74 4.62 -13.04 2.59
C SER A 74 5.94 -12.51 2.04
N PRO A 75 6.94 -12.28 2.90
CA PRO A 75 8.23 -11.76 2.45
C PRO A 75 8.86 -12.62 1.35
N ASN A 76 9.54 -11.95 0.44
CA ASN A 76 10.31 -12.52 -0.68
C ASN A 76 9.47 -13.05 -1.85
N GLN A 77 8.15 -12.98 -1.79
CA GLN A 77 7.32 -13.22 -2.98
C GLN A 77 7.55 -12.12 -4.00
N GLN A 78 7.55 -12.48 -5.27
CA GLN A 78 7.77 -11.55 -6.36
C GLN A 78 6.53 -11.45 -7.24
N TYR A 79 6.20 -10.21 -7.64
CA TYR A 79 5.04 -9.91 -8.48
C TYR A 79 5.45 -8.99 -9.61
N GLN A 80 4.96 -9.29 -10.80
CA GLN A 80 5.05 -8.38 -11.94
C GLN A 80 3.80 -7.51 -11.98
N ILE A 81 3.98 -6.21 -12.07
CA ILE A 81 2.89 -5.24 -12.22
C ILE A 81 3.26 -4.35 -13.41
N GLY A 82 2.50 -4.46 -14.52
CA GLY A 82 2.87 -3.75 -15.75
C GLY A 82 4.29 -4.13 -16.18
N GLU A 83 5.14 -3.15 -16.36
CA GLU A 83 6.54 -3.36 -16.73
C GLU A 83 7.46 -3.61 -15.52
N CYS A 84 6.92 -3.52 -14.32
CA CYS A 84 7.73 -3.53 -13.09
C CYS A 84 7.75 -4.89 -12.42
N LEU A 85 8.83 -5.16 -11.68
CA LEU A 85 8.95 -6.31 -10.81
C LEU A 85 9.15 -5.81 -9.39
N ILE A 86 8.30 -6.27 -8.48
CA ILE A 86 8.41 -5.94 -7.05
C ILE A 86 8.60 -7.20 -6.23
N GLU A 87 9.19 -7.05 -5.05
CA GLU A 87 9.36 -8.14 -4.10
C GLU A 87 8.81 -7.71 -2.74
N ILE A 88 7.93 -8.50 -2.18
CA ILE A 88 7.33 -8.21 -0.87
C ILE A 88 8.43 -8.22 0.19
N SER A 89 8.48 -7.19 1.00
CA SER A 89 9.49 -7.03 2.05
C SER A 89 8.97 -7.40 3.43
N TYR A 90 8.00 -6.64 3.95
CA TYR A 90 7.41 -6.92 5.26
C TYR A 90 6.05 -6.26 5.39
N GLU A 91 5.29 -6.72 6.36
CA GLU A 91 3.94 -6.22 6.62
C GLU A 91 4.00 -4.81 7.22
N CYS A 92 3.09 -3.95 6.79
CA CYS A 92 2.93 -2.61 7.34
C CYS A 92 2.12 -2.69 8.63
N ASP A 93 2.54 -1.94 9.64
CA ASP A 93 1.79 -1.82 10.90
C ASP A 93 0.90 -0.59 10.88
N PRO A 94 -0.31 -0.65 11.43
CA PRO A 94 -1.15 0.52 11.57
C PRO A 94 -0.54 1.51 12.57
N CYS A 95 -0.72 2.81 12.31
CA CYS A 95 -0.18 3.85 13.17
C CYS A 95 -1.18 5.00 13.34
N ARG A 96 -0.88 5.89 14.29
CA ARG A 96 -1.76 7.00 14.63
C ARG A 96 -1.88 8.07 13.53
N ASN A 97 -1.02 8.04 12.51
CA ASN A 97 -1.14 8.95 11.37
C ASN A 97 -2.47 8.80 10.62
N LEU A 98 -3.12 7.67 10.77
CA LEU A 98 -4.44 7.43 10.16
C LEU A 98 -5.54 8.32 10.77
N SER A 99 -5.28 8.98 11.89
CA SER A 99 -6.23 9.91 12.51
C SER A 99 -6.53 11.13 11.65
N VAL A 100 -5.70 11.41 10.62
CA VAL A 100 -5.95 12.51 9.68
C VAL A 100 -7.16 12.23 8.77
N LEU A 101 -7.59 10.99 8.64
CA LEU A 101 -8.78 10.65 7.87
C LEU A 101 -10.02 11.23 8.58
N PRO A 102 -10.87 12.00 7.87
CA PRO A 102 -11.98 12.72 8.52
C PRO A 102 -12.95 11.81 9.26
N TYR A 103 -13.16 10.59 8.77
CA TYR A 103 -14.07 9.62 9.37
C TYR A 103 -13.45 8.83 10.53
N ILE A 104 -12.17 9.04 10.81
CA ILE A 104 -11.45 8.41 11.93
C ILE A 104 -11.23 9.42 13.06
N GLY A 105 -10.39 10.44 12.81
CA GLY A 105 -10.08 11.45 13.79
C GLY A 105 -9.47 10.89 15.07
N LYS A 106 -9.38 11.74 16.08
CA LYS A 106 -8.83 11.37 17.39
C LYS A 106 -9.75 10.42 18.17
N SER A 107 -11.05 10.43 17.87
CA SER A 107 -12.02 9.63 18.63
C SER A 107 -12.04 8.16 18.23
N LYS A 108 -11.71 7.85 16.98
CA LYS A 108 -11.81 6.47 16.46
C LYS A 108 -10.46 5.82 16.16
N ILE A 109 -9.36 6.54 16.32
CA ILE A 109 -8.05 6.04 15.92
C ILE A 109 -7.65 4.76 16.67
N ASN A 110 -7.93 4.67 17.95
CA ASN A 110 -7.56 3.49 18.74
C ASN A 110 -8.31 2.25 18.26
N GLU A 111 -9.60 2.38 17.99
CA GLU A 111 -10.40 1.28 17.45
C GLU A 111 -9.94 0.89 16.05
N PHE A 112 -9.63 1.89 15.21
CA PHE A 112 -9.19 1.65 13.85
C PHE A 112 -7.84 0.93 13.80
N ILE A 113 -6.89 1.30 14.65
CA ILE A 113 -5.61 0.61 14.75
C ILE A 113 -5.83 -0.88 15.08
N LYS A 114 -6.69 -1.19 16.03
CA LYS A 114 -7.02 -2.58 16.37
C LYS A 114 -7.65 -3.32 15.19
N THR A 115 -8.55 -2.65 14.48
CA THR A 115 -9.22 -3.20 13.30
C THR A 115 -8.24 -3.56 12.21
N LEU A 116 -7.21 -2.73 12.03
CA LEU A 116 -6.21 -2.91 10.97
C LEU A 116 -5.05 -3.83 11.33
N MET A 117 -4.98 -4.35 12.55
CA MET A 117 -3.93 -5.30 12.90
C MET A 117 -3.97 -6.49 11.94
N GLN A 118 -2.81 -6.76 11.30
CA GLN A 118 -2.66 -7.80 10.27
C GLN A 118 -3.47 -7.56 8.99
N ARG A 119 -3.95 -6.31 8.78
CA ARG A 119 -4.67 -5.91 7.57
C ARG A 119 -4.23 -4.53 7.07
N ARG A 120 -3.01 -4.09 7.41
CA ARG A 120 -2.55 -2.72 7.10
C ARG A 120 -1.88 -2.62 5.74
N GLY A 121 -1.58 -3.73 5.10
CA GLY A 121 -0.90 -3.78 3.81
C GLY A 121 0.52 -4.32 3.90
N TRP A 122 1.15 -4.43 2.75
CA TRP A 122 2.49 -5.00 2.63
C TRP A 122 3.41 -4.05 1.90
N TYR A 123 4.58 -3.81 2.47
CA TYR A 123 5.63 -3.08 1.77
C TYR A 123 6.30 -3.98 0.75
N ALA A 124 6.84 -3.34 -0.29
CA ALA A 124 7.60 -4.05 -1.32
C ALA A 124 8.76 -3.18 -1.77
N ARG A 125 9.85 -3.86 -2.16
CA ARG A 125 10.97 -3.26 -2.84
C ARG A 125 10.83 -3.41 -4.34
N ILE A 126 11.47 -2.53 -5.09
CA ILE A 126 11.38 -2.54 -6.55
C ILE A 126 12.63 -3.23 -7.10
N LEU A 127 12.44 -4.37 -7.76
CA LEU A 127 13.53 -5.11 -8.38
C LEU A 127 13.77 -4.66 -9.82
N LYS A 128 12.71 -4.30 -10.54
CA LYS A 128 12.80 -3.77 -11.90
C LYS A 128 11.87 -2.58 -12.02
N LYS A 129 12.42 -1.43 -12.39
CA LYS A 129 11.67 -0.20 -12.62
C LYS A 129 10.98 -0.21 -13.97
N GLY A 130 9.98 0.63 -14.14
CA GLY A 130 9.23 0.76 -15.38
C GLY A 130 7.92 1.48 -15.18
N ILE A 131 7.08 1.46 -16.20
CA ILE A 131 5.78 2.14 -16.22
C ILE A 131 4.69 1.19 -15.76
N VAL A 132 3.84 1.68 -14.85
CA VAL A 132 2.62 1.00 -14.42
C VAL A 132 1.43 1.88 -14.78
N LYS A 133 0.43 1.28 -15.41
CA LYS A 133 -0.82 1.96 -15.78
C LYS A 133 -1.95 1.47 -14.89
N GLN A 134 -2.98 2.27 -14.74
CA GLN A 134 -4.22 1.83 -14.12
C GLN A 134 -4.72 0.59 -14.88
N ASN A 135 -5.20 -0.40 -14.13
CA ASN A 135 -5.64 -1.70 -14.67
C ASN A 135 -4.50 -2.57 -15.22
N SER A 136 -3.25 -2.25 -14.98
CA SER A 136 -2.15 -3.20 -15.25
C SER A 136 -2.40 -4.49 -14.49
N LEU A 137 -2.12 -5.62 -15.14
CA LEU A 137 -2.23 -6.92 -14.48
C LEU A 137 -1.15 -7.08 -13.43
N ILE A 138 -1.50 -7.71 -12.31
CA ILE A 138 -0.56 -8.15 -11.30
C ILE A 138 -0.45 -9.67 -11.40
N LYS A 139 0.78 -10.18 -11.46
CA LYS A 139 1.05 -11.60 -11.61
C LYS A 139 2.13 -12.02 -10.63
N GLN A 140 1.86 -13.08 -9.87
CA GLN A 140 2.88 -13.64 -8.99
C GLN A 140 3.88 -14.45 -9.83
N ILE A 141 5.17 -14.14 -9.64
CA ILE A 141 6.27 -14.80 -10.35
C ILE A 141 6.91 -15.86 -9.45
N GLN A 142 7.02 -15.54 -8.18
CA GLN A 142 7.72 -16.41 -7.24
C GLN A 142 7.18 -16.29 -5.82
#